data_32b465d61033254b66726e0804ba1773
#
_entry.id   32b465d61033254b66726e0804ba1773
#
_cell.length_a   1.000
_cell.length_b   1.000
_cell.length_c   1.000
_cell.angle_alpha   90.00
_cell.angle_beta   90.00
_cell.angle_gamma   90.00
#
_symmetry.space_group_name_H-M   'P 1'
#
loop_
_entity.id
_entity.type
_entity.pdbx_description
1 polymer ?
#
loop_
_entity_poly.entity_id
_entity_poly.type
_entity_poly.pdbx_seq_one_letter_code
_entity_poly.pdbx_strand_id
1 'polypeptide(L)'
;MCQFCTAHGEGQKWYLQMKNYAEILLHEELSASQKDIVGATTRAEWLKLFWEYFVLPAANGVDRTPESGEAPQAQPSEAEIVAQRQVAHFGQVLPLEDAEAVIDLVDSITRMPCGCRFISTGKTDKRYCFGFGVDKQGILGKFPDAASSLEVLDKAEAKAIFRQYDEEGLVHTVWTGVTPYIIGLCNCDHDCGAYKWYIEKGGAPSFFRGEYVCQTDWELCTGCKSCMSQCQFGAQFYSSALAKVYIDPTRCFGCGVCRAACPH
;
A
#
# COMPACT_ATOMS: atom_id res chain seq x y z
N MET A 1 6.46 14.78 -11.23
CA MET A 1 5.06 14.55 -10.84
C MET A 1 4.38 13.89 -12.02
N CYS A 2 3.75 12.74 -11.85
CA CYS A 2 3.07 12.05 -12.95
C CYS A 2 1.71 12.72 -13.27
N GLN A 3 1.12 12.38 -14.43
CA GLN A 3 -0.16 12.93 -14.86
C GLN A 3 -1.27 12.70 -13.82
N PHE A 4 -1.29 11.54 -13.17
CA PHE A 4 -2.21 11.19 -12.10
C PHE A 4 -2.07 12.14 -10.90
N CYS A 5 -0.83 12.32 -10.38
CA CYS A 5 -0.56 13.22 -9.26
C CYS A 5 -0.96 14.66 -9.59
N THR A 6 -0.78 15.10 -10.85
CA THR A 6 -1.22 16.43 -11.30
C THR A 6 -2.73 16.56 -11.31
N ALA A 7 -3.46 15.55 -11.82
CA ALA A 7 -4.91 15.56 -11.90
C ALA A 7 -5.62 15.54 -10.55
N HIS A 8 -5.07 14.81 -9.58
CA HIS A 8 -5.71 14.58 -8.27
C HIS A 8 -5.05 15.31 -7.10
N GLY A 9 -3.87 15.87 -7.29
CA GLY A 9 -3.08 16.52 -6.24
C GLY A 9 -3.15 18.04 -6.19
N GLU A 10 -3.66 18.70 -7.24
CA GLU A 10 -3.72 20.18 -7.30
C GLU A 10 -2.38 20.87 -6.97
N GLY A 11 -1.28 20.31 -7.46
CA GLY A 11 0.07 20.81 -7.19
C GLY A 11 0.69 20.32 -5.87
N GLN A 12 -0.01 19.49 -5.12
CA GLN A 12 0.45 18.84 -3.90
C GLN A 12 0.42 17.31 -4.05
N LYS A 13 0.75 16.59 -2.99
CA LYS A 13 0.64 15.14 -2.95
C LYS A 13 -0.85 14.75 -2.94
N TRP A 14 -1.27 13.98 -3.92
CA TRP A 14 -2.68 13.63 -4.12
C TRP A 14 -3.31 12.93 -2.91
N TYR A 15 -2.53 12.12 -2.20
CA TYR A 15 -3.00 11.40 -1.02
C TYR A 15 -3.13 12.28 0.24
N LEU A 16 -2.69 13.54 0.19
CA LEU A 16 -2.92 14.53 1.24
C LEU A 16 -4.10 15.48 0.93
N GLN A 17 -4.88 15.18 -0.11
CA GLN A 17 -6.06 15.96 -0.48
C GLN A 17 -7.34 15.36 0.13
N MET A 18 -7.99 16.08 1.03
CA MET A 18 -9.23 15.64 1.70
C MET A 18 -10.33 15.20 0.71
N LYS A 19 -10.43 15.84 -0.44
CA LYS A 19 -11.41 15.48 -1.47
C LYS A 19 -11.27 14.03 -1.98
N ASN A 20 -10.08 13.45 -1.90
CA ASN A 20 -9.84 12.07 -2.31
C ASN A 20 -10.32 11.05 -1.26
N TYR A 21 -10.76 11.50 -0.09
CA TYR A 21 -11.37 10.69 0.97
C TYR A 21 -12.89 10.91 1.09
N ALA A 22 -13.47 11.84 0.32
CA ALA A 22 -14.86 12.24 0.47
C ALA A 22 -15.82 11.08 0.17
N GLU A 23 -16.82 10.89 1.05
CA GLU A 23 -17.85 9.85 0.88
C GLU A 23 -18.60 9.96 -0.46
N ILE A 24 -18.75 11.18 -0.98
CA ILE A 24 -19.41 11.39 -2.26
C ILE A 24 -18.75 10.60 -3.38
N LEU A 25 -17.42 10.47 -3.35
CA LEU A 25 -16.68 9.67 -4.34
C LEU A 25 -17.00 8.18 -4.26
N LEU A 26 -17.47 7.70 -3.12
CA LEU A 26 -17.83 6.30 -2.93
C LEU A 26 -18.98 5.87 -3.85
N HIS A 27 -19.92 6.78 -4.10
CA HIS A 27 -21.14 6.52 -4.86
C HIS A 27 -21.09 7.03 -6.30
N GLU A 28 -20.02 7.73 -6.70
CA GLU A 28 -19.84 8.15 -8.08
C GLU A 28 -19.70 6.95 -9.03
N GLU A 29 -20.31 7.05 -10.20
CA GLU A 29 -20.09 6.07 -11.27
C GLU A 29 -18.64 6.09 -11.75
N LEU A 30 -18.11 4.89 -11.99
CA LEU A 30 -16.79 4.72 -12.56
C LEU A 30 -16.81 5.00 -14.07
N SER A 31 -15.71 5.51 -14.60
CA SER A 31 -15.52 5.62 -16.06
C SER A 31 -15.54 4.22 -16.71
N ALA A 32 -15.80 4.15 -18.01
CA ALA A 32 -15.83 2.87 -18.73
C ALA A 32 -14.55 2.06 -18.51
N SER A 33 -13.37 2.70 -18.64
CA SER A 33 -12.08 2.04 -18.43
C SER A 33 -11.88 1.55 -17.00
N GLN A 34 -12.40 2.25 -15.99
CA GLN A 34 -12.34 1.79 -14.61
C GLN A 34 -13.27 0.59 -14.37
N LYS A 35 -14.50 0.64 -14.92
CA LYS A 35 -15.46 -0.50 -14.84
C LYS A 35 -14.86 -1.79 -15.41
N ASP A 36 -14.18 -1.67 -16.56
CA ASP A 36 -13.53 -2.82 -17.22
C ASP A 36 -12.39 -3.43 -16.38
N ILE A 37 -11.63 -2.57 -15.64
CA ILE A 37 -10.51 -3.04 -14.81
C ILE A 37 -10.98 -3.68 -13.50
N VAL A 38 -11.99 -3.11 -12.87
CA VAL A 38 -12.35 -3.48 -11.49
C VAL A 38 -13.61 -4.35 -11.38
N GLY A 39 -14.34 -4.54 -12.46
CA GLY A 39 -15.56 -5.37 -12.50
C GLY A 39 -16.71 -4.82 -11.63
N ALA A 40 -16.75 -3.51 -11.42
CA ALA A 40 -17.77 -2.84 -10.60
C ALA A 40 -18.22 -1.54 -11.27
N THR A 41 -19.44 -1.10 -10.98
CA THR A 41 -20.03 0.14 -11.54
C THR A 41 -19.67 1.35 -10.68
N THR A 42 -19.59 1.18 -9.38
CA THR A 42 -19.26 2.23 -8.40
C THR A 42 -18.12 1.79 -7.48
N ARG A 43 -17.49 2.75 -6.78
CA ARG A 43 -16.47 2.43 -5.77
C ARG A 43 -17.05 1.64 -4.59
N ALA A 44 -18.30 1.89 -4.24
CA ALA A 44 -18.99 1.14 -3.18
C ALA A 44 -19.16 -0.34 -3.53
N GLU A 45 -19.52 -0.65 -4.78
CA GLU A 45 -19.60 -2.04 -5.26
C GLU A 45 -18.24 -2.71 -5.25
N TRP A 46 -17.19 -2.00 -5.70
CA TRP A 46 -15.83 -2.51 -5.65
C TRP A 46 -15.36 -2.78 -4.21
N LEU A 47 -15.63 -1.86 -3.27
CA LEU A 47 -15.31 -2.08 -1.86
C LEU A 47 -15.99 -3.31 -1.29
N LYS A 48 -17.28 -3.53 -1.63
CA LYS A 48 -17.99 -4.74 -1.24
C LYS A 48 -17.29 -6.00 -1.73
N LEU A 49 -16.92 -6.04 -3.03
CA LEU A 49 -16.17 -7.15 -3.61
C LEU A 49 -14.82 -7.35 -2.91
N PHE A 50 -14.08 -6.26 -2.65
CA PHE A 50 -12.81 -6.32 -1.93
C PHE A 50 -12.97 -6.95 -0.53
N TRP A 51 -14.00 -6.57 0.22
CA TRP A 51 -14.30 -7.17 1.52
C TRP A 51 -14.66 -8.66 1.40
N GLU A 52 -15.53 -9.01 0.50
CA GLU A 52 -16.01 -10.38 0.32
C GLU A 52 -14.90 -11.35 -0.13
N TYR A 53 -13.98 -10.89 -0.98
CA TYR A 53 -12.95 -11.76 -1.56
C TYR A 53 -11.61 -11.72 -0.83
N PHE A 54 -11.26 -10.62 -0.17
CA PHE A 54 -9.93 -10.45 0.45
C PHE A 54 -9.98 -10.36 1.97
N VAL A 55 -10.86 -9.54 2.53
CA VAL A 55 -10.83 -9.25 3.97
C VAL A 55 -11.54 -10.34 4.77
N LEU A 56 -12.75 -10.72 4.40
CA LEU A 56 -13.50 -11.73 5.13
C LEU A 56 -12.85 -13.12 5.14
N PRO A 57 -12.30 -13.66 4.04
CA PRO A 57 -11.57 -14.92 4.09
C PRO A 57 -10.36 -14.85 5.02
N ALA A 58 -9.60 -13.74 5.00
CA ALA A 58 -8.47 -13.56 5.89
C ALA A 58 -8.90 -13.45 7.36
N ALA A 59 -10.01 -12.77 7.64
CA ALA A 59 -10.55 -12.62 9.00
C ALA A 59 -11.06 -13.96 9.57
N ASN A 60 -11.66 -14.78 8.73
CA ASN A 60 -12.27 -16.06 9.14
C ASN A 60 -11.34 -17.28 8.97
N GLY A 61 -10.11 -17.08 8.48
CA GLY A 61 -9.16 -18.16 8.21
C GLY A 61 -9.65 -19.15 7.13
N VAL A 62 -10.56 -18.70 6.26
CA VAL A 62 -11.10 -19.53 5.17
C VAL A 62 -10.13 -19.51 4.01
N ASP A 63 -9.53 -20.66 3.72
CA ASP A 63 -8.68 -20.82 2.53
C ASP A 63 -9.54 -20.67 1.27
N ARG A 64 -9.28 -19.61 0.52
CA ARG A 64 -9.81 -19.36 -0.82
C ARG A 64 -8.66 -19.20 -1.81
N THR A 65 -7.55 -19.92 -1.61
CA THR A 65 -6.56 -20.01 -2.69
C THR A 65 -7.29 -20.49 -3.93
N PRO A 66 -7.21 -19.75 -5.06
CA PRO A 66 -7.75 -20.26 -6.31
C PRO A 66 -7.12 -21.63 -6.55
N GLU A 67 -7.93 -22.64 -6.79
CA GLU A 67 -7.40 -23.91 -7.24
C GLU A 67 -6.46 -23.58 -8.41
N SER A 68 -5.23 -24.04 -8.30
CA SER A 68 -4.11 -23.72 -9.20
C SER A 68 -4.38 -24.27 -10.59
N GLY A 69 -5.24 -23.61 -11.35
CA GLY A 69 -5.69 -24.06 -12.68
C GLY A 69 -5.75 -22.95 -13.73
N GLU A 70 -5.69 -21.70 -13.35
CA GLU A 70 -5.62 -20.65 -14.37
C GLU A 70 -4.18 -20.48 -14.85
N ALA A 71 -3.99 -20.69 -16.15
CA ALA A 71 -2.74 -20.42 -16.83
C ALA A 71 -2.25 -18.99 -16.47
N PRO A 72 -0.93 -18.77 -16.32
CA PRO A 72 -0.42 -17.44 -16.01
C PRO A 72 -0.94 -16.48 -17.07
N GLN A 73 -1.71 -15.47 -16.64
CA GLN A 73 -2.16 -14.41 -17.52
C GLN A 73 -0.93 -13.80 -18.19
N ALA A 74 -1.01 -13.55 -19.49
CA ALA A 74 0.07 -12.93 -20.23
C ALA A 74 0.47 -11.62 -19.50
N GLN A 75 1.79 -11.42 -19.33
CA GLN A 75 2.26 -10.20 -18.70
C GLN A 75 1.78 -9.01 -19.53
N PRO A 76 1.21 -7.96 -18.89
CA PRO A 76 0.73 -6.79 -19.61
C PRO A 76 1.88 -6.12 -20.36
N SER A 77 1.60 -5.65 -21.56
CA SER A 77 2.56 -4.86 -22.34
C SER A 77 2.89 -3.54 -21.62
N GLU A 78 4.01 -2.91 -21.96
CA GLU A 78 4.40 -1.62 -21.40
C GLU A 78 3.30 -0.55 -21.63
N ALA A 79 2.64 -0.56 -22.77
CA ALA A 79 1.54 0.36 -23.09
C ALA A 79 0.32 0.14 -22.18
N GLU A 80 -0.04 -1.10 -21.90
CA GLU A 80 -1.12 -1.45 -20.96
C GLU A 80 -0.76 -1.05 -19.52
N ILE A 81 0.48 -1.26 -19.11
CA ILE A 81 0.99 -0.81 -17.80
C ILE A 81 0.87 0.71 -17.68
N VAL A 82 1.28 1.45 -18.71
CA VAL A 82 1.20 2.92 -18.73
C VAL A 82 -0.26 3.38 -18.68
N ALA A 83 -1.14 2.81 -19.49
CA ALA A 83 -2.56 3.13 -19.49
C ALA A 83 -3.20 2.85 -18.12
N GLN A 84 -2.90 1.71 -17.52
CA GLN A 84 -3.39 1.35 -16.19
C GLN A 84 -2.91 2.33 -15.10
N ARG A 85 -1.65 2.77 -15.17
CA ARG A 85 -1.09 3.76 -14.23
C ARG A 85 -1.75 5.13 -14.32
N GLN A 86 -2.32 5.48 -15.46
CA GLN A 86 -3.03 6.74 -15.65
C GLN A 86 -4.41 6.76 -14.97
N VAL A 87 -5.05 5.60 -14.83
CA VAL A 87 -6.42 5.48 -14.31
C VAL A 87 -6.52 4.82 -12.93
N ALA A 88 -5.51 4.08 -12.51
CA ALA A 88 -5.53 3.36 -11.24
C ALA A 88 -4.17 3.42 -10.54
N HIS A 89 -4.08 4.22 -9.49
CA HIS A 89 -2.94 4.27 -8.55
C HIS A 89 -3.28 3.40 -7.35
N PHE A 90 -3.01 2.12 -7.42
CA PHE A 90 -3.44 1.16 -6.40
C PHE A 90 -2.72 1.38 -5.08
N GLY A 91 -1.42 1.16 -5.02
CA GLY A 91 -0.63 1.22 -3.80
C GLY A 91 0.57 2.15 -3.99
N GLN A 92 0.51 3.39 -3.52
CA GLN A 92 1.66 4.28 -3.55
C GLN A 92 2.46 4.18 -2.28
N VAL A 93 3.77 4.00 -2.43
CA VAL A 93 4.72 3.95 -1.32
C VAL A 93 4.86 5.33 -0.67
N LEU A 94 4.87 5.36 0.66
CA LEU A 94 5.01 6.56 1.49
C LEU A 94 6.16 6.40 2.48
N PRO A 95 6.85 7.48 2.86
CA PRO A 95 7.62 7.51 4.10
C PRO A 95 6.68 7.63 5.31
N LEU A 96 7.18 7.33 6.50
CA LEU A 96 6.43 7.35 7.75
C LEU A 96 5.70 8.69 7.98
N GLU A 97 6.36 9.81 7.71
CA GLU A 97 5.79 11.14 7.93
C GLU A 97 4.53 11.40 7.08
N ASP A 98 4.53 10.92 5.85
CA ASP A 98 3.37 11.05 4.97
C ASP A 98 2.26 10.08 5.40
N ALA A 99 2.60 8.88 5.86
CA ALA A 99 1.63 7.95 6.42
C ALA A 99 0.97 8.53 7.69
N GLU A 100 1.75 9.16 8.57
CA GLU A 100 1.21 9.88 9.75
C GLU A 100 0.32 11.07 9.36
N ALA A 101 0.69 11.81 8.32
CA ALA A 101 -0.14 12.91 7.81
C ALA A 101 -1.47 12.40 7.24
N VAL A 102 -1.48 11.26 6.56
CA VAL A 102 -2.72 10.59 6.11
C VAL A 102 -3.58 10.17 7.30
N ILE A 103 -2.98 9.61 8.36
CA ILE A 103 -3.69 9.26 9.60
C ILE A 103 -4.36 10.49 10.23
N ASP A 104 -3.72 11.66 10.17
CA ASP A 104 -4.31 12.90 10.69
C ASP A 104 -5.53 13.39 9.91
N LEU A 105 -5.62 13.07 8.63
CA LEU A 105 -6.71 13.50 7.76
C LEU A 105 -8.00 12.69 7.93
N VAL A 106 -7.90 11.42 8.34
CA VAL A 106 -9.05 10.51 8.38
C VAL A 106 -9.75 10.52 9.73
N ASP A 107 -11.06 10.29 9.74
CA ASP A 107 -11.87 10.31 10.97
C ASP A 107 -11.98 8.93 11.62
N SER A 108 -11.91 7.86 10.84
CA SER A 108 -11.98 6.50 11.38
C SER A 108 -10.86 5.63 10.86
N ILE A 109 -10.22 4.90 11.76
CA ILE A 109 -9.09 4.03 11.45
C ILE A 109 -9.39 2.65 12.01
N THR A 110 -9.40 1.65 11.15
CA THR A 110 -9.66 0.27 11.55
C THR A 110 -8.51 -0.63 11.12
N ARG A 111 -7.81 -1.22 12.09
CA ARG A 111 -6.76 -2.22 11.83
C ARG A 111 -7.40 -3.57 11.54
N MET A 112 -6.92 -4.25 10.50
CA MET A 112 -7.53 -5.47 10.00
C MET A 112 -6.51 -6.54 9.61
N PRO A 113 -6.93 -7.82 9.52
CA PRO A 113 -6.08 -8.89 8.98
C PRO A 113 -5.61 -8.59 7.56
N CYS A 114 -4.38 -9.00 7.26
CA CYS A 114 -3.76 -8.79 5.94
C CYS A 114 -4.28 -9.76 4.90
N GLY A 115 -5.28 -9.38 4.09
CA GLY A 115 -5.83 -10.21 3.02
C GLY A 115 -4.78 -10.65 1.99
N CYS A 116 -3.95 -9.74 1.52
CA CYS A 116 -2.88 -10.05 0.55
C CYS A 116 -1.85 -11.04 1.11
N ARG A 117 -1.50 -10.93 2.40
CA ARG A 117 -0.57 -11.85 3.06
C ARG A 117 -1.22 -13.22 3.28
N PHE A 118 -2.49 -13.24 3.65
CA PHE A 118 -3.24 -14.47 3.77
C PHE A 118 -3.24 -15.26 2.46
N ILE A 119 -3.55 -14.62 1.34
CA ILE A 119 -3.53 -15.26 0.01
C ILE A 119 -2.14 -15.78 -0.35
N SER A 120 -1.08 -15.06 -0.01
CA SER A 120 0.29 -15.43 -0.38
C SER A 120 0.95 -16.45 0.54
N THR A 121 0.53 -16.53 1.81
CA THR A 121 1.21 -17.33 2.84
C THR A 121 0.28 -18.24 3.66
N GLY A 122 -1.03 -18.08 3.55
CA GLY A 122 -2.02 -18.74 4.42
C GLY A 122 -2.03 -18.23 5.88
N LYS A 123 -1.22 -17.22 6.22
CA LYS A 123 -1.10 -16.71 7.59
C LYS A 123 -2.17 -15.66 7.90
N THR A 124 -2.84 -15.78 9.04
CA THR A 124 -3.91 -14.88 9.50
C THR A 124 -3.48 -14.01 10.70
N ASP A 125 -2.29 -14.24 11.25
CA ASP A 125 -1.78 -13.60 12.47
C ASP A 125 -1.33 -12.14 12.27
N LYS A 126 -1.11 -11.73 11.04
CA LYS A 126 -0.59 -10.40 10.72
C LYS A 126 -1.71 -9.40 10.41
N ARG A 127 -1.60 -8.22 11.03
CA ARG A 127 -2.58 -7.13 10.94
C ARG A 127 -1.90 -5.84 10.49
N TYR A 128 -1.34 -5.85 9.30
CA TYR A 128 -0.61 -4.73 8.72
C TYR A 128 -1.45 -3.83 7.79
N CYS A 129 -2.76 -4.12 7.66
CA CYS A 129 -3.70 -3.36 6.86
C CYS A 129 -4.59 -2.48 7.75
N PHE A 130 -4.84 -1.24 7.31
CA PHE A 130 -5.66 -0.26 7.99
C PHE A 130 -6.68 0.30 7.00
N GLY A 131 -7.96 0.17 7.31
CA GLY A 131 -9.07 0.71 6.53
C GLY A 131 -9.52 2.06 7.06
N PHE A 132 -9.96 2.93 6.15
CA PHE A 132 -10.51 4.24 6.44
C PHE A 132 -11.99 4.28 6.09
N GLY A 133 -12.80 5.02 6.87
CA GLY A 133 -14.23 5.08 6.67
C GLY A 133 -14.95 3.74 6.93
N VAL A 134 -14.28 2.80 7.57
CA VAL A 134 -14.83 1.52 7.98
C VAL A 134 -15.50 1.72 9.34
N ASP A 135 -16.62 2.42 9.33
CA ASP A 135 -17.35 2.70 10.56
C ASP A 135 -18.35 1.59 10.90
N LYS A 136 -18.86 1.64 12.16
CA LYS A 136 -19.84 0.66 12.66
C LYS A 136 -21.19 0.74 11.93
N GLN A 137 -21.48 1.85 11.28
CA GLN A 137 -22.76 2.08 10.57
C GLN A 137 -22.62 1.81 9.06
N GLY A 138 -21.40 1.87 8.52
CA GLY A 138 -21.09 1.61 7.12
C GLY A 138 -20.82 0.13 6.82
N ILE A 139 -19.59 -0.18 6.43
CA ILE A 139 -19.19 -1.54 6.01
C ILE A 139 -19.29 -2.55 7.16
N LEU A 140 -18.89 -2.18 8.39
CA LEU A 140 -18.96 -3.08 9.56
C LEU A 140 -20.38 -3.50 9.90
N GLY A 141 -21.36 -2.62 9.72
CA GLY A 141 -22.77 -2.95 9.94
C GLY A 141 -23.29 -4.01 8.95
N LYS A 142 -22.66 -4.11 7.78
CA LYS A 142 -23.00 -5.12 6.75
C LYS A 142 -22.34 -6.47 6.97
N PHE A 143 -21.26 -6.51 7.75
CA PHE A 143 -20.46 -7.72 8.01
C PHE A 143 -20.19 -7.90 9.51
N PRO A 144 -21.24 -8.14 10.34
CA PRO A 144 -21.11 -8.22 11.80
C PRO A 144 -20.12 -9.31 12.26
N ASP A 145 -20.01 -10.40 11.54
CA ASP A 145 -19.09 -11.50 11.87
C ASP A 145 -17.62 -11.10 11.72
N ALA A 146 -17.31 -10.17 10.80
CA ALA A 146 -15.97 -9.63 10.64
C ALA A 146 -15.63 -8.57 11.71
N ALA A 147 -16.64 -7.94 12.30
CA ALA A 147 -16.44 -6.84 13.26
C ALA A 147 -15.64 -7.27 14.50
N SER A 148 -15.73 -8.54 14.90
CA SER A 148 -14.97 -9.09 16.05
C SER A 148 -13.47 -9.21 15.77
N SER A 149 -13.06 -9.25 14.50
CA SER A 149 -11.66 -9.35 14.09
C SER A 149 -11.02 -7.98 13.78
N LEU A 150 -11.78 -6.90 13.89
CA LEU A 150 -11.36 -5.55 13.53
C LEU A 150 -11.08 -4.72 14.79
N GLU A 151 -9.99 -3.96 14.76
CA GLU A 151 -9.55 -3.09 15.84
C GLU A 151 -9.76 -1.64 15.44
N VAL A 152 -10.69 -0.94 16.08
CA VAL A 152 -10.85 0.50 15.91
C VAL A 152 -9.78 1.19 16.74
N LEU A 153 -8.99 2.05 16.11
CA LEU A 153 -7.87 2.75 16.73
C LEU A 153 -8.12 4.26 16.72
N ASP A 154 -7.60 4.93 17.73
CA ASP A 154 -7.41 6.37 17.65
C ASP A 154 -6.15 6.74 16.83
N LYS A 155 -6.01 8.03 16.50
CA LYS A 155 -4.87 8.51 15.69
C LYS A 155 -3.52 8.32 16.36
N ALA A 156 -3.46 8.45 17.68
CA ALA A 156 -2.21 8.30 18.43
C ALA A 156 -1.76 6.82 18.47
N GLU A 157 -2.70 5.92 18.70
CA GLU A 157 -2.46 4.47 18.65
C GLU A 157 -2.02 4.05 17.25
N ALA A 158 -2.72 4.49 16.20
CA ALA A 158 -2.36 4.17 14.82
C ALA A 158 -0.94 4.65 14.48
N LYS A 159 -0.58 5.88 14.83
CA LYS A 159 0.78 6.40 14.60
C LYS A 159 1.84 5.63 15.37
N ALA A 160 1.58 5.27 16.62
CA ALA A 160 2.51 4.47 17.43
C ALA A 160 2.79 3.11 16.76
N ILE A 161 1.75 2.45 16.23
CA ILE A 161 1.88 1.20 15.50
C ILE A 161 2.66 1.39 14.20
N PHE A 162 2.43 2.49 13.46
CA PHE A 162 3.16 2.76 12.23
C PHE A 162 4.64 3.01 12.47
N ARG A 163 5.03 3.69 13.56
CA ARG A 163 6.43 3.84 13.97
C ARG A 163 7.08 2.51 14.27
N GLN A 164 6.39 1.64 15.01
CA GLN A 164 6.87 0.29 15.26
C GLN A 164 7.10 -0.48 13.93
N TYR A 165 6.17 -0.38 12.99
CA TYR A 165 6.29 -1.06 11.70
C TYR A 165 7.41 -0.49 10.81
N ASP A 166 7.70 0.81 10.92
CA ASP A 166 8.86 1.42 10.25
C ASP A 166 10.17 0.87 10.81
N GLU A 167 10.27 0.72 12.13
CA GLU A 167 11.40 0.07 12.80
C GLU A 167 11.55 -1.42 12.44
N GLU A 168 10.44 -2.12 12.24
CA GLU A 168 10.42 -3.51 11.76
C GLU A 168 10.83 -3.65 10.28
N GLY A 169 10.91 -2.54 9.54
CA GLY A 169 11.28 -2.50 8.13
C GLY A 169 10.12 -2.71 7.16
N LEU A 170 8.88 -2.47 7.60
CA LEU A 170 7.71 -2.58 6.74
C LEU A 170 7.54 -1.31 5.89
N VAL A 171 7.20 -1.49 4.63
CA VAL A 171 6.97 -0.41 3.67
C VAL A 171 5.54 0.09 3.78
N HIS A 172 5.38 1.37 4.12
CA HIS A 172 4.06 2.01 4.18
C HIS A 172 3.54 2.30 2.78
N THR A 173 2.26 2.04 2.56
CA THR A 173 1.60 2.28 1.27
C THR A 173 0.19 2.79 1.47
N VAL A 174 -0.24 3.77 0.65
CA VAL A 174 -1.61 4.23 0.57
C VAL A 174 -2.34 3.50 -0.56
N TRP A 175 -3.57 3.07 -0.31
CA TRP A 175 -4.36 2.28 -1.24
C TRP A 175 -5.66 2.96 -1.64
N THR A 176 -5.98 2.85 -2.93
CA THR A 176 -7.23 3.39 -3.49
C THR A 176 -8.25 2.27 -3.73
N GLY A 177 -9.49 2.56 -3.40
CA GLY A 177 -10.66 1.77 -3.79
C GLY A 177 -11.26 2.28 -5.09
N VAL A 178 -10.51 2.17 -6.16
CA VAL A 178 -10.69 2.87 -7.44
C VAL A 178 -10.37 4.36 -7.32
N THR A 179 -9.28 4.69 -7.90
CA THR A 179 -8.70 6.02 -7.99
C THR A 179 -9.73 7.14 -8.27
N PRO A 180 -9.67 8.27 -7.54
CA PRO A 180 -8.68 8.62 -6.54
C PRO A 180 -9.07 8.28 -5.10
N TYR A 181 -10.17 7.56 -4.88
CA TYR A 181 -10.72 7.32 -3.54
C TYR A 181 -9.80 6.47 -2.66
N ILE A 182 -9.27 7.06 -1.61
CA ILE A 182 -8.36 6.40 -0.67
C ILE A 182 -9.16 5.63 0.38
N ILE A 183 -8.87 4.33 0.50
CA ILE A 183 -9.57 3.42 1.41
C ILE A 183 -8.74 2.95 2.58
N GLY A 184 -7.41 3.14 2.54
CA GLY A 184 -6.59 2.67 3.63
C GLY A 184 -5.09 2.79 3.43
N LEU A 185 -4.37 2.38 4.47
CA LEU A 185 -2.93 2.20 4.49
C LEU A 185 -2.57 0.74 4.72
N CYS A 186 -1.49 0.30 4.12
CA CYS A 186 -0.89 -1.01 4.39
C CYS A 186 0.58 -0.87 4.75
N ASN A 187 1.09 -1.90 5.44
CA ASN A 187 2.50 -2.04 5.80
C ASN A 187 3.00 -3.35 5.20
N CYS A 188 3.81 -3.25 4.17
CA CYS A 188 4.13 -4.35 3.28
C CYS A 188 5.58 -4.81 3.40
N ASP A 189 5.79 -6.09 3.19
CA ASP A 189 7.11 -6.74 3.09
C ASP A 189 7.09 -7.82 2.01
N HIS A 190 8.15 -8.63 1.94
CA HIS A 190 8.25 -9.75 1.00
C HIS A 190 7.16 -10.81 1.15
N ASP A 191 6.49 -10.92 2.30
CA ASP A 191 5.37 -11.83 2.48
C ASP A 191 4.03 -11.27 1.97
N CYS A 192 3.95 -9.98 1.69
CA CYS A 192 2.75 -9.35 1.13
C CYS A 192 2.49 -9.84 -0.30
N GLY A 193 1.26 -10.29 -0.56
CA GLY A 193 0.88 -10.79 -1.89
C GLY A 193 1.02 -9.75 -3.00
N ALA A 194 0.67 -8.49 -2.73
CA ALA A 194 0.84 -7.40 -3.69
C ALA A 194 2.31 -7.14 -4.00
N TYR A 195 3.20 -7.21 -3.00
CA TYR A 195 4.65 -7.09 -3.18
C TYR A 195 5.19 -8.23 -4.04
N LYS A 196 4.88 -9.49 -3.68
CA LYS A 196 5.30 -10.68 -4.45
C LYS A 196 4.83 -10.63 -5.90
N TRP A 197 3.57 -10.26 -6.09
CA TRP A 197 2.99 -10.22 -7.44
C TRP A 197 3.70 -9.20 -8.34
N TYR A 198 3.88 -7.98 -7.87
CA TYR A 198 4.45 -6.92 -8.70
C TYR A 198 5.98 -6.91 -8.69
N ILE A 199 6.60 -6.89 -7.51
CA ILE A 199 8.06 -6.67 -7.40
C ILE A 199 8.84 -7.94 -7.74
N GLU A 200 8.40 -9.10 -7.26
CA GLU A 200 9.14 -10.33 -7.46
C GLU A 200 8.78 -11.04 -8.76
N LYS A 201 7.51 -11.03 -9.16
CA LYS A 201 7.02 -11.76 -10.34
C LYS A 201 6.81 -10.90 -11.58
N GLY A 202 6.93 -9.58 -11.47
CA GLY A 202 6.74 -8.65 -12.58
C GLY A 202 5.31 -8.60 -13.13
N GLY A 203 4.32 -8.86 -12.27
CA GLY A 203 2.90 -8.78 -12.62
C GLY A 203 2.41 -7.35 -12.78
N ALA A 204 1.08 -7.15 -12.80
CA ALA A 204 0.48 -5.83 -12.92
C ALA A 204 0.96 -4.89 -11.79
N PRO A 205 1.25 -3.62 -12.09
CA PRO A 205 1.83 -2.68 -11.14
C PRO A 205 0.85 -2.38 -10.00
N SER A 206 1.14 -2.92 -8.83
CA SER A 206 0.39 -2.67 -7.60
C SER A 206 1.09 -1.71 -6.64
N PHE A 207 2.39 -1.48 -6.84
CA PHE A 207 3.20 -0.54 -6.07
C PHE A 207 3.71 0.59 -6.96
N PHE A 208 3.41 1.82 -6.57
CA PHE A 208 3.93 3.03 -7.21
C PHE A 208 4.98 3.66 -6.30
N ARG A 209 5.99 4.27 -6.92
CA ARG A 209 7.05 4.95 -6.18
C ARG A 209 6.48 6.12 -5.41
N GLY A 210 7.02 6.35 -4.21
CA GLY A 210 6.78 7.57 -3.44
C GLY A 210 7.35 8.81 -4.13
N GLU A 211 6.98 9.97 -3.62
CA GLU A 211 7.43 11.29 -4.11
C GLU A 211 8.86 11.65 -3.64
N TYR A 212 9.61 10.63 -3.18
CA TYR A 212 10.92 10.80 -2.56
C TYR A 212 11.96 9.87 -3.16
N VAL A 213 13.21 10.28 -3.05
CA VAL A 213 14.38 9.44 -3.29
C VAL A 213 15.30 9.58 -2.10
N CYS A 214 15.73 8.47 -1.55
CA CYS A 214 16.68 8.47 -0.45
C CYS A 214 18.09 8.81 -0.96
N GLN A 215 18.85 9.54 -0.16
CA GLN A 215 20.27 9.84 -0.41
C GLN A 215 21.09 9.42 0.80
N THR A 216 22.33 9.00 0.55
CA THR A 216 23.29 8.73 1.60
C THR A 216 24.03 10.03 1.96
N ASP A 217 24.03 10.38 3.23
CA ASP A 217 24.97 11.37 3.75
C ASP A 217 26.35 10.71 3.84
N TRP A 218 27.25 11.12 2.96
CA TRP A 218 28.58 10.49 2.84
C TRP A 218 29.51 10.85 3.98
N GLU A 219 29.27 11.94 4.69
CA GLU A 219 30.06 12.33 5.85
C GLU A 219 29.70 11.48 7.06
N LEU A 220 28.40 11.24 7.27
CA LEU A 220 27.90 10.44 8.39
C LEU A 220 27.96 8.93 8.13
N CYS A 221 27.91 8.49 6.89
CA CYS A 221 27.88 7.06 6.56
C CYS A 221 29.17 6.34 6.99
N THR A 222 29.06 5.36 7.88
CA THR A 222 30.18 4.52 8.33
C THR A 222 30.34 3.21 7.52
N GLY A 223 29.43 2.95 6.57
CA GLY A 223 29.42 1.72 5.79
C GLY A 223 28.99 0.48 6.56
N CYS A 224 28.26 0.63 7.66
CA CYS A 224 27.80 -0.47 8.53
C CYS A 224 26.81 -1.44 7.84
N LYS A 225 26.19 -1.05 6.73
CA LYS A 225 25.26 -1.83 5.89
C LYS A 225 23.90 -2.15 6.53
N SER A 226 23.57 -1.63 7.71
CA SER A 226 22.27 -1.87 8.37
C SER A 226 21.09 -1.48 7.48
N CYS A 227 21.20 -0.37 6.74
CA CYS A 227 20.20 0.08 5.78
C CYS A 227 19.97 -0.90 4.61
N MET A 228 21.01 -1.66 4.21
CA MET A 228 20.90 -2.60 3.09
C MET A 228 20.02 -3.80 3.44
N SER A 229 20.07 -4.27 4.70
CA SER A 229 19.25 -5.40 5.15
C SER A 229 17.77 -5.07 5.21
N GLN A 230 17.42 -3.79 5.33
CA GLN A 230 16.03 -3.30 5.39
C GLN A 230 15.47 -2.90 4.03
N CYS A 231 16.34 -2.71 3.01
CA CYS A 231 15.89 -2.26 1.71
C CYS A 231 15.19 -3.38 0.93
N GLN A 232 13.88 -3.40 0.95
CA GLN A 232 13.07 -4.40 0.26
C GLN A 232 13.11 -4.29 -1.28
N PHE A 233 13.55 -3.16 -1.82
CA PHE A 233 13.63 -2.91 -3.27
C PHE A 233 15.03 -3.14 -3.86
N GLY A 234 16.00 -3.53 -3.02
CA GLY A 234 17.37 -3.76 -3.46
C GLY A 234 18.02 -2.53 -4.11
N ALA A 235 17.69 -1.35 -3.62
CA ALA A 235 18.21 -0.07 -4.15
C ALA A 235 19.55 0.33 -3.54
N GLN A 236 20.07 -0.41 -2.56
CA GLN A 236 21.27 -0.03 -1.83
C GLN A 236 22.45 -0.94 -2.17
N PHE A 237 23.60 -0.32 -2.36
CA PHE A 237 24.84 -0.95 -2.77
C PHE A 237 25.99 -0.50 -1.90
N TYR A 238 26.92 -1.40 -1.60
CA TYR A 238 28.12 -1.09 -0.86
C TYR A 238 29.32 -0.92 -1.78
N SER A 239 29.99 0.21 -1.68
CA SER A 239 31.28 0.44 -2.32
C SER A 239 32.42 0.05 -1.38
N SER A 240 33.13 -1.03 -1.71
CA SER A 240 34.30 -1.45 -0.94
C SER A 240 35.47 -0.46 -1.04
N ALA A 241 35.58 0.24 -2.16
CA ALA A 241 36.62 1.23 -2.36
C ALA A 241 36.44 2.48 -1.48
N LEU A 242 35.19 2.86 -1.21
CA LEU A 242 34.84 4.04 -0.42
C LEU A 242 34.42 3.68 1.01
N ALA A 243 34.23 2.40 1.30
CA ALA A 243 33.64 1.91 2.55
C ALA A 243 32.29 2.59 2.88
N LYS A 244 31.46 2.88 1.88
CA LYS A 244 30.21 3.62 1.98
C LYS A 244 29.07 2.86 1.28
N VAL A 245 27.84 3.12 1.73
CA VAL A 245 26.63 2.69 1.02
C VAL A 245 26.17 3.81 0.09
N TYR A 246 25.77 3.48 -1.12
CA TYR A 246 25.12 4.40 -2.04
C TYR A 246 23.76 3.84 -2.47
N ILE A 247 22.89 4.71 -2.97
CA ILE A 247 21.51 4.37 -3.33
C ILE A 247 21.34 4.58 -4.83
N ASP A 248 20.85 3.56 -5.50
CA ASP A 248 20.42 3.66 -6.90
C ASP A 248 19.03 4.32 -6.96
N PRO A 249 18.90 5.55 -7.45
CA PRO A 249 17.63 6.25 -7.52
C PRO A 249 16.64 5.57 -8.48
N THR A 250 17.13 4.77 -9.42
CA THR A 250 16.26 4.06 -10.37
C THR A 250 15.54 2.87 -9.73
N ARG A 251 16.05 2.37 -8.61
CA ARG A 251 15.47 1.27 -7.84
C ARG A 251 14.81 1.73 -6.54
N CYS A 252 15.11 2.93 -6.07
CA CYS A 252 14.57 3.48 -4.83
C CYS A 252 13.07 3.78 -4.99
N PHE A 253 12.24 3.27 -4.08
CA PHE A 253 10.80 3.55 -4.02
C PHE A 253 10.44 4.70 -3.07
N GLY A 254 11.41 5.30 -2.36
CA GLY A 254 11.17 6.45 -1.50
C GLY A 254 10.45 6.14 -0.19
N CYS A 255 10.49 4.88 0.27
CA CYS A 255 9.76 4.44 1.47
C CYS A 255 10.35 4.94 2.80
N GLY A 256 11.64 5.31 2.84
CA GLY A 256 12.28 5.80 4.07
C GLY A 256 12.77 4.75 5.07
N VAL A 257 12.40 3.48 4.94
CA VAL A 257 12.74 2.40 5.91
C VAL A 257 14.23 2.27 6.20
N CYS A 258 15.08 2.51 5.20
CA CYS A 258 16.52 2.49 5.38
C CYS A 258 17.03 3.60 6.32
N ARG A 259 16.27 4.68 6.49
CA ARG A 259 16.57 5.76 7.42
C ARG A 259 16.32 5.31 8.87
N ALA A 260 15.20 4.61 9.12
CA ALA A 260 14.91 4.05 10.44
C ALA A 260 15.99 3.04 10.89
N ALA A 261 16.56 2.28 9.94
CA ALA A 261 17.62 1.32 10.21
C ALA A 261 19.03 1.95 10.38
N CYS A 262 19.17 3.23 10.08
CA CYS A 262 20.48 3.91 10.14
C CYS A 262 20.80 4.37 11.59
N PRO A 263 21.92 3.94 12.18
CA PRO A 263 22.28 4.35 13.55
C PRO A 263 22.91 5.78 13.61
N HIS A 264 23.01 6.48 12.48
CA HIS A 264 23.71 7.78 12.35
C HIS A 264 22.81 8.89 11.86
#